data_6034ba6b4650456fa92bb63f05c5b8b8
#
_entry.id   6034ba6b4650456fa92bb63f05c5b8b8
#
_cell.length_a   1.000
_cell.length_b   1.000
_cell.length_c   1.000
_cell.angle_alpha   90.00
_cell.angle_beta   90.00
_cell.angle_gamma   90.00
#
_symmetry.space_group_name_H-M   'P 1'
#
loop_
_entity.id
_entity.type
_entity.pdbx_description
1 polymer ?
#
loop_
_entity_poly.entity_id
_entity_poly.type
_entity_poly.pdbx_seq_one_letter_code
_entity_poly.pdbx_strand_id
1 'polypeptide(L)'
;MPVPHSMYERDDLDAEDLVQDHASRSRYLRHLTRKLSAPAGPVQGDSIPQVIVQFWDDPTRIPSDVTECMASWAPLEREGFSRRLYGDESARSFIEATYDAAHLAAFDACPHPAMRSDYFRLCYLAHRGGFYVDADDEYQGADWTPLFSDSRLRLQALCYDVSTDAMVDPGHAIATNGNSDALIHYINNNPIIASARHPVILAALEASTAAILGHPGGPIDIQSMTGPGNLTVALARYARSQERLGWSIDVEILCAWDSIALSRWPLSYRTDERNWRLWRQNA
;
A
#
# COMPACT_ATOMS: atom_id res chain seq x y z
N MET A 1 -0.73 18.03 -41.88
CA MET A 1 0.31 18.54 -40.99
C MET A 1 0.27 17.69 -39.74
N PRO A 2 1.33 16.98 -39.37
CA PRO A 2 1.35 16.22 -38.13
C PRO A 2 1.42 17.19 -36.95
N VAL A 3 0.53 16.99 -35.96
CA VAL A 3 0.54 17.68 -34.68
C VAL A 3 1.82 17.26 -33.93
N PRO A 4 2.59 18.19 -33.35
CA PRO A 4 3.82 17.82 -32.68
C PRO A 4 3.54 17.05 -31.38
N HIS A 5 4.15 15.90 -31.25
CA HIS A 5 4.06 14.90 -30.16
C HIS A 5 4.80 15.32 -28.87
N SER A 6 4.95 16.61 -28.57
CA SER A 6 5.90 17.06 -27.54
C SER A 6 5.36 18.11 -26.58
N MET A 7 4.09 18.04 -26.15
CA MET A 7 3.57 19.03 -25.18
C MET A 7 3.19 18.49 -23.79
N TYR A 8 3.54 17.26 -23.43
CA TYR A 8 3.09 16.66 -22.14
C TYR A 8 4.18 15.97 -21.30
N GLU A 9 5.43 16.19 -21.60
CA GLU A 9 6.51 15.89 -20.66
C GLU A 9 6.89 17.18 -19.94
N ARG A 10 6.11 17.59 -18.94
CA ARG A 10 6.60 18.55 -17.95
C ARG A 10 7.57 17.79 -17.03
N ASP A 11 8.86 17.85 -17.36
CA ASP A 11 9.97 17.48 -16.47
C ASP A 11 10.02 18.32 -15.18
N ASP A 12 9.15 19.31 -15.06
CA ASP A 12 9.13 20.35 -14.02
C ASP A 12 8.07 20.14 -12.92
N LEU A 13 7.40 18.97 -12.85
CA LEU A 13 6.48 18.73 -11.73
C LEU A 13 7.22 18.78 -10.40
N ASP A 14 6.83 19.71 -9.53
CA ASP A 14 7.36 19.79 -8.19
C ASP A 14 6.77 18.67 -7.32
N ALA A 15 7.46 18.33 -6.25
CA ALA A 15 6.97 17.33 -5.28
C ALA A 15 5.63 17.77 -4.66
N GLU A 16 5.41 19.09 -4.54
CA GLU A 16 4.16 19.65 -4.02
C GLU A 16 3.01 19.51 -5.03
N ASP A 17 3.28 19.66 -6.34
CA ASP A 17 2.28 19.43 -7.39
C ASP A 17 1.77 17.99 -7.34
N LEU A 18 2.65 17.01 -7.05
CA LEU A 18 2.27 15.61 -6.91
C LEU A 18 1.40 15.32 -5.67
N VAL A 19 1.40 16.20 -4.67
CA VAL A 19 0.51 16.11 -3.51
C VAL A 19 -0.87 16.65 -3.85
N GLN A 20 -0.94 17.81 -4.50
CA GLN A 20 -2.18 18.56 -4.71
C GLN A 20 -2.95 18.13 -5.98
N ASP A 21 -2.24 17.77 -7.06
CA ASP A 21 -2.85 17.42 -8.34
C ASP A 21 -2.91 15.90 -8.55
N HIS A 22 -4.11 15.34 -8.37
CA HIS A 22 -4.39 13.91 -8.59
C HIS A 22 -4.10 13.44 -10.02
N ALA A 23 -4.40 14.25 -11.02
CA ALA A 23 -4.19 13.87 -12.42
C ALA A 23 -2.70 13.83 -12.76
N SER A 24 -1.92 14.81 -12.33
CA SER A 24 -0.47 14.82 -12.49
C SER A 24 0.19 13.66 -11.74
N ARG A 25 -0.27 13.37 -10.51
CA ARG A 25 0.19 12.24 -9.74
C ARG A 25 -0.10 10.91 -10.44
N SER A 26 -1.32 10.71 -10.96
CA SER A 26 -1.69 9.49 -11.69
C SER A 26 -0.80 9.28 -12.94
N ARG A 27 -0.56 10.33 -13.74
CA ARG A 27 0.36 10.26 -14.88
C ARG A 27 1.78 9.90 -14.46
N TYR A 28 2.26 10.50 -13.38
CA TYR A 28 3.58 10.20 -12.85
C TYR A 28 3.67 8.76 -12.32
N LEU A 29 2.65 8.28 -11.61
CA LEU A 29 2.60 6.87 -11.16
C LEU A 29 2.59 5.89 -12.33
N ARG A 30 1.89 6.20 -13.42
CA ARG A 30 1.96 5.40 -14.64
C ARG A 30 3.39 5.30 -15.18
N HIS A 31 4.10 6.42 -15.23
CA HIS A 31 5.51 6.45 -15.63
C HIS A 31 6.38 5.60 -14.68
N LEU A 32 6.25 5.79 -13.38
CA LEU A 32 6.98 5.02 -12.37
C LEU A 32 6.68 3.53 -12.47
N THR A 33 5.43 3.13 -12.65
CA THR A 33 5.06 1.73 -12.78
C THR A 33 5.77 1.10 -13.98
N ARG A 34 5.79 1.76 -15.13
CA ARG A 34 6.55 1.28 -16.30
C ARG A 34 8.05 1.14 -16.03
N LYS A 35 8.62 2.10 -15.28
CA LYS A 35 10.06 2.14 -14.99
C LYS A 35 10.47 1.10 -13.95
N LEU A 36 9.62 0.84 -12.95
CA LEU A 36 9.97 0.08 -11.75
C LEU A 36 9.32 -1.32 -11.68
N SER A 37 8.51 -1.70 -12.66
CA SER A 37 7.95 -3.06 -12.73
C SER A 37 8.93 -4.13 -13.21
N ALA A 38 10.05 -3.72 -13.80
CA ALA A 38 11.15 -4.60 -14.20
C ALA A 38 12.50 -3.94 -13.86
N PRO A 39 12.82 -3.82 -12.57
CA PRO A 39 14.04 -3.13 -12.15
C PRO A 39 15.29 -3.89 -12.57
N ALA A 40 16.30 -3.16 -13.05
CA ALA A 40 17.57 -3.73 -13.48
C ALA A 40 18.50 -3.94 -12.27
N GLY A 41 18.89 -5.19 -12.03
CA GLY A 41 19.88 -5.58 -11.03
C GLY A 41 19.40 -5.47 -9.57
N PRO A 42 20.01 -6.18 -8.64
CA PRO A 42 19.66 -6.18 -7.24
C PRO A 42 20.11 -4.88 -6.54
N VAL A 43 19.34 -4.42 -5.57
CA VAL A 43 19.71 -3.34 -4.66
C VAL A 43 20.22 -3.94 -3.35
N GLN A 44 21.40 -3.47 -2.90
CA GLN A 44 21.93 -3.85 -1.60
C GLN A 44 21.37 -2.92 -0.51
N GLY A 45 20.94 -3.50 0.59
CA GLY A 45 20.40 -2.80 1.75
C GLY A 45 20.14 -3.80 2.87
N ASP A 46 19.46 -3.36 3.91
CA ASP A 46 19.04 -4.25 4.99
C ASP A 46 18.09 -5.32 4.47
N SER A 47 18.32 -6.58 4.85
CA SER A 47 17.48 -7.70 4.42
C SER A 47 16.04 -7.52 4.91
N ILE A 48 15.09 -7.86 4.05
CA ILE A 48 13.67 -7.88 4.43
C ILE A 48 13.41 -9.11 5.29
N PRO A 49 12.87 -8.95 6.52
CA PRO A 49 12.54 -10.08 7.36
C PRO A 49 11.45 -10.96 6.74
N GLN A 50 11.64 -12.27 6.78
CA GLN A 50 10.64 -13.26 6.34
C GLN A 50 9.54 -13.43 7.42
N VAL A 51 8.80 -12.36 7.64
CA VAL A 51 7.70 -12.29 8.60
C VAL A 51 6.47 -11.81 7.88
N ILE A 52 5.45 -12.66 7.78
CA ILE A 52 4.12 -12.28 7.28
C ILE A 52 3.34 -11.66 8.43
N VAL A 53 2.83 -10.46 8.21
CA VAL A 53 2.06 -9.70 9.20
C VAL A 53 0.66 -9.47 8.66
N GLN A 54 -0.32 -9.82 9.45
CA GLN A 54 -1.74 -9.63 9.16
C GLN A 54 -2.42 -8.92 10.33
N PHE A 55 -3.49 -8.23 10.04
CA PHE A 55 -4.29 -7.54 11.04
C PHE A 55 -5.76 -7.96 10.93
N TRP A 56 -6.39 -8.19 12.09
CA TRP A 56 -7.83 -8.34 12.23
C TRP A 56 -8.25 -7.75 13.57
N ASP A 57 -9.18 -6.80 13.59
CA ASP A 57 -9.53 -5.99 14.78
C ASP A 57 -9.75 -6.82 16.04
N ASP A 58 -10.54 -7.89 15.94
CA ASP A 58 -10.78 -8.85 17.04
C ASP A 58 -10.34 -10.28 16.63
N PRO A 59 -9.12 -10.73 16.95
CA PRO A 59 -8.62 -12.06 16.62
C PRO A 59 -9.42 -13.22 17.22
N THR A 60 -10.30 -12.94 18.20
CA THR A 60 -11.17 -13.97 18.78
C THR A 60 -12.46 -14.20 17.98
N ARG A 61 -12.75 -13.32 17.00
CA ARG A 61 -13.99 -13.29 16.25
C ARG A 61 -13.76 -13.17 14.73
N ILE A 62 -12.78 -13.90 14.22
CA ILE A 62 -12.48 -13.93 12.79
C ILE A 62 -13.52 -14.80 12.08
N PRO A 63 -14.16 -14.32 11.01
CA PRO A 63 -15.03 -15.14 10.18
C PRO A 63 -14.29 -16.34 9.58
N SER A 64 -14.99 -17.47 9.40
CA SER A 64 -14.38 -18.71 8.91
C SER A 64 -13.76 -18.55 7.51
N ASP A 65 -14.41 -17.79 6.64
CA ASP A 65 -13.93 -17.49 5.28
C ASP A 65 -12.66 -16.63 5.27
N VAL A 66 -12.50 -15.72 6.22
CA VAL A 66 -11.26 -14.97 6.43
C VAL A 66 -10.18 -15.86 7.05
N THR A 67 -10.54 -16.74 7.98
CA THR A 67 -9.61 -17.72 8.55
C THR A 67 -9.04 -18.65 7.46
N GLU A 68 -9.83 -19.04 6.47
CA GLU A 68 -9.39 -19.80 5.30
C GLU A 68 -8.33 -19.03 4.49
N CYS A 69 -8.58 -17.74 4.19
CA CYS A 69 -7.61 -16.88 3.52
C CYS A 69 -6.28 -16.83 4.29
N MET A 70 -6.35 -16.56 5.59
CA MET A 70 -5.15 -16.54 6.45
C MET A 70 -4.43 -17.89 6.48
N ALA A 71 -5.16 -19.02 6.49
CA ALA A 71 -4.58 -20.37 6.51
C ALA A 71 -3.85 -20.69 5.21
N SER A 72 -4.22 -20.10 4.08
CA SER A 72 -3.53 -20.30 2.78
C SER A 72 -2.05 -19.95 2.83
N TRP A 73 -1.64 -19.06 3.73
CA TRP A 73 -0.25 -18.62 3.93
C TRP A 73 0.58 -19.58 4.79
N ALA A 74 -0.04 -20.61 5.42
CA ALA A 74 0.66 -21.55 6.30
C ALA A 74 1.80 -22.35 5.61
N PRO A 75 1.73 -22.70 4.31
CA PRO A 75 2.83 -23.38 3.65
C PRO A 75 4.16 -22.63 3.74
N LEU A 76 4.16 -21.30 3.75
CA LEU A 76 5.36 -20.47 3.81
C LEU A 76 6.12 -20.60 5.15
N GLU A 77 5.47 -21.07 6.22
CA GLU A 77 6.16 -21.34 7.48
C GLU A 77 7.20 -22.47 7.33
N ARG A 78 6.94 -23.44 6.43
CA ARG A 78 7.90 -24.51 6.12
C ARG A 78 9.09 -24.02 5.28
N GLU A 79 8.93 -22.85 4.70
CA GLU A 79 9.93 -22.18 3.86
C GLU A 79 10.70 -21.09 4.63
N GLY A 80 10.51 -21.04 5.96
CA GLY A 80 11.26 -20.16 6.85
C GLY A 80 10.56 -18.88 7.26
N PHE A 81 9.33 -18.64 6.82
CA PHE A 81 8.55 -17.49 7.29
C PHE A 81 7.98 -17.72 8.68
N SER A 82 7.90 -16.67 9.47
CA SER A 82 7.02 -16.62 10.63
C SER A 82 5.77 -15.80 10.29
N ARG A 83 4.61 -16.19 10.81
CA ARG A 83 3.37 -15.46 10.65
C ARG A 83 2.96 -14.79 11.94
N ARG A 84 2.49 -13.56 11.87
CA ARG A 84 2.03 -12.76 13.01
C ARG A 84 0.69 -12.13 12.71
N LEU A 85 -0.28 -12.43 13.55
CA LEU A 85 -1.58 -11.79 13.55
C LEU A 85 -1.65 -10.78 14.68
N TYR A 86 -2.08 -9.58 14.35
CA TYR A 86 -2.35 -8.52 15.31
C TYR A 86 -3.83 -8.17 15.31
N GLY A 87 -4.36 -7.85 16.47
CA GLY A 87 -5.66 -7.21 16.64
C GLY A 87 -5.49 -5.85 17.28
N ASP A 88 -6.60 -5.18 17.57
CA ASP A 88 -6.60 -3.82 18.13
C ASP A 88 -5.72 -3.70 19.38
N GLU A 89 -5.89 -4.60 20.35
CA GLU A 89 -5.13 -4.56 21.60
C GLU A 89 -3.62 -4.80 21.40
N SER A 90 -3.26 -5.81 20.63
CA SER A 90 -1.85 -6.15 20.39
C SER A 90 -1.15 -5.12 19.48
N ALA A 91 -1.85 -4.54 18.52
CA ALA A 91 -1.35 -3.45 17.70
C ALA A 91 -1.13 -2.19 18.54
N ARG A 92 -2.11 -1.84 19.38
CA ARG A 92 -2.00 -0.71 20.32
C ARG A 92 -0.80 -0.89 21.25
N SER A 93 -0.65 -2.09 21.87
CA SER A 93 0.48 -2.39 22.75
C SER A 93 1.83 -2.33 22.02
N PHE A 94 1.89 -2.78 20.76
CA PHE A 94 3.09 -2.66 19.93
C PHE A 94 3.46 -1.19 19.70
N ILE A 95 2.48 -0.34 19.36
CA ILE A 95 2.71 1.09 19.12
C ILE A 95 3.16 1.79 20.42
N GLU A 96 2.48 1.52 21.54
CA GLU A 96 2.84 2.09 22.85
C GLU A 96 4.27 1.75 23.29
N ALA A 97 4.72 0.51 23.00
CA ALA A 97 6.07 0.07 23.35
C ALA A 97 7.16 0.58 22.40
N THR A 98 6.78 1.07 21.21
CA THR A 98 7.73 1.32 20.11
C THR A 98 7.85 2.79 19.72
N TYR A 99 6.74 3.52 19.85
CA TYR A 99 6.58 4.89 19.37
C TYR A 99 6.25 5.86 20.52
N ASP A 100 6.18 7.13 20.19
CA ASP A 100 5.77 8.17 21.13
C ASP A 100 4.25 8.27 21.29
N ALA A 101 3.83 9.14 22.21
CA ALA A 101 2.42 9.33 22.53
C ALA A 101 1.57 9.86 21.34
N ALA A 102 2.21 10.54 20.36
CA ALA A 102 1.49 11.04 19.19
C ALA A 102 1.04 9.90 18.27
N HIS A 103 1.90 8.90 18.05
CA HIS A 103 1.55 7.73 17.25
C HIS A 103 0.46 6.89 17.94
N LEU A 104 0.54 6.73 19.26
CA LEU A 104 -0.51 6.03 20.01
C LEU A 104 -1.84 6.77 19.94
N ALA A 105 -1.82 8.09 20.11
CA ALA A 105 -3.02 8.91 19.98
C ALA A 105 -3.62 8.86 18.57
N ALA A 106 -2.79 8.82 17.53
CA ALA A 106 -3.26 8.67 16.16
C ALA A 106 -3.94 7.31 15.93
N PHE A 107 -3.35 6.21 16.43
CA PHE A 107 -3.99 4.90 16.36
C PHE A 107 -5.34 4.85 17.11
N ASP A 108 -5.36 5.38 18.34
CA ASP A 108 -6.56 5.43 19.17
C ASP A 108 -7.67 6.34 18.57
N ALA A 109 -7.28 7.33 17.75
CA ALA A 109 -8.21 8.21 17.03
C ALA A 109 -8.76 7.59 15.74
N CYS A 110 -8.27 6.43 15.27
CA CYS A 110 -8.81 5.75 14.10
C CYS A 110 -10.16 5.08 14.40
N PRO A 111 -11.29 5.60 13.91
CA PRO A 111 -12.62 5.11 14.33
C PRO A 111 -13.00 3.78 13.66
N HIS A 112 -12.38 3.43 12.55
CA HIS A 112 -12.73 2.23 11.77
C HIS A 112 -11.60 1.20 11.75
N PRO A 113 -11.88 -0.12 11.85
CA PRO A 113 -10.86 -1.17 11.79
C PRO A 113 -9.92 -1.08 10.58
N ALA A 114 -10.44 -0.71 9.40
CA ALA A 114 -9.61 -0.52 8.21
C ALA A 114 -8.55 0.58 8.42
N MET A 115 -8.91 1.71 9.04
CA MET A 115 -7.92 2.76 9.36
C MET A 115 -6.87 2.28 10.36
N ARG A 116 -7.30 1.53 11.41
CA ARG A 116 -6.37 0.95 12.38
C ARG A 116 -5.42 -0.04 11.73
N SER A 117 -5.94 -0.88 10.82
CA SER A 117 -5.13 -1.78 10.00
C SER A 117 -4.11 -1.03 9.14
N ASP A 118 -4.57 -0.01 8.40
CA ASP A 118 -3.72 0.81 7.53
C ASP A 118 -2.61 1.54 8.31
N TYR A 119 -2.96 2.11 9.45
CA TYR A 119 -2.00 2.81 10.30
C TYR A 119 -1.01 1.84 10.96
N PHE A 120 -1.51 0.71 11.47
CA PHE A 120 -0.67 -0.32 12.10
C PHE A 120 0.35 -0.92 11.13
N ARG A 121 -0.04 -1.22 9.89
CA ARG A 121 0.91 -1.77 8.89
C ARG A 121 2.10 -0.86 8.66
N LEU A 122 1.86 0.47 8.63
CA LEU A 122 2.93 1.45 8.51
C LEU A 122 3.82 1.47 9.76
N CYS A 123 3.23 1.48 10.96
CA CYS A 123 3.98 1.41 12.22
C CYS A 123 4.83 0.13 12.27
N TYR A 124 4.26 -1.02 11.95
CA TYR A 124 4.99 -2.29 12.01
C TYR A 124 6.17 -2.30 11.03
N LEU A 125 5.90 -2.00 9.77
CA LEU A 125 6.90 -2.05 8.71
C LEU A 125 7.98 -0.98 8.88
N ALA A 126 7.65 0.21 9.34
CA ALA A 126 8.63 1.26 9.65
C ALA A 126 9.61 0.81 10.74
N HIS A 127 9.16 0.05 11.73
CA HIS A 127 10.00 -0.38 12.84
C HIS A 127 10.73 -1.71 12.59
N ARG A 128 10.04 -2.69 12.03
CA ARG A 128 10.52 -4.08 11.92
C ARG A 128 10.83 -4.52 10.50
N GLY A 129 10.26 -3.88 9.48
CA GLY A 129 10.22 -4.45 8.14
C GLY A 129 9.37 -5.71 8.07
N GLY A 130 9.38 -6.38 6.93
CA GLY A 130 8.66 -7.64 6.72
C GLY A 130 7.68 -7.56 5.57
N PHE A 131 6.71 -8.43 5.57
CA PHE A 131 5.69 -8.61 4.56
C PHE A 131 4.30 -8.43 5.18
N TYR A 132 3.69 -7.28 4.98
CA TYR A 132 2.30 -7.08 5.34
C TYR A 132 1.39 -7.54 4.20
N VAL A 133 0.37 -8.32 4.54
CA VAL A 133 -0.69 -8.76 3.63
C VAL A 133 -2.03 -8.74 4.37
N ASP A 134 -3.10 -8.32 3.69
CA ASP A 134 -4.43 -8.27 4.29
C ASP A 134 -4.91 -9.68 4.67
N ALA A 135 -5.70 -9.76 5.75
CA ALA A 135 -6.19 -11.04 6.28
C ALA A 135 -7.15 -11.76 5.32
N ASP A 136 -7.72 -11.04 4.36
CA ASP A 136 -8.65 -11.54 3.36
C ASP A 136 -8.00 -11.84 1.99
N ASP A 137 -6.69 -11.75 1.91
CA ASP A 137 -5.92 -12.22 0.75
C ASP A 137 -5.61 -13.71 0.86
N GLU A 138 -5.90 -14.45 -0.21
CA GLU A 138 -5.66 -15.88 -0.34
C GLU A 138 -4.40 -16.15 -1.17
N TYR A 139 -3.38 -16.75 -0.57
CA TYR A 139 -2.16 -17.14 -1.24
C TYR A 139 -2.40 -18.25 -2.28
N GLN A 140 -1.91 -18.07 -3.50
CA GLN A 140 -2.15 -18.98 -4.62
C GLN A 140 -1.07 -20.05 -4.82
N GLY A 141 -0.11 -20.16 -3.90
CA GLY A 141 0.96 -21.15 -3.98
C GLY A 141 2.05 -20.80 -5.01
N ALA A 142 2.16 -19.55 -5.41
CA ALA A 142 3.18 -19.09 -6.36
C ALA A 142 4.58 -19.04 -5.74
N ASP A 143 5.61 -18.97 -6.60
CA ASP A 143 6.98 -18.72 -6.15
C ASP A 143 7.10 -17.31 -5.55
N TRP A 144 7.39 -17.23 -4.26
CA TRP A 144 7.58 -15.99 -3.51
C TRP A 144 9.04 -15.48 -3.54
N THR A 145 10.00 -16.33 -3.96
CA THR A 145 11.43 -16.01 -3.85
C THR A 145 11.84 -14.72 -4.55
N PRO A 146 11.24 -14.32 -5.70
CA PRO A 146 11.54 -13.03 -6.30
C PRO A 146 11.20 -11.83 -5.42
N LEU A 147 10.19 -11.97 -4.52
CA LEU A 147 9.78 -10.89 -3.62
C LEU A 147 10.80 -10.58 -2.51
N PHE A 148 11.78 -11.47 -2.31
CA PHE A 148 12.82 -11.34 -1.27
C PHE A 148 14.23 -11.42 -1.86
N SER A 149 14.36 -11.27 -3.20
CA SER A 149 15.64 -11.37 -3.90
C SER A 149 16.61 -10.22 -3.59
N ASP A 150 16.11 -9.10 -3.11
CA ASP A 150 16.88 -7.93 -2.67
C ASP A 150 16.11 -7.09 -1.65
N SER A 151 16.65 -5.93 -1.29
CA SER A 151 16.10 -5.04 -0.24
C SER A 151 15.07 -4.02 -0.71
N ARG A 152 14.61 -4.06 -1.98
CA ARG A 152 13.63 -3.10 -2.49
C ARG A 152 12.30 -3.15 -1.73
N LEU A 153 11.72 -1.97 -1.55
CA LEU A 153 10.31 -1.87 -1.19
C LEU A 153 9.46 -2.40 -2.36
N ARG A 154 8.56 -3.35 -2.09
CA ARG A 154 7.63 -3.87 -3.09
C ARG A 154 6.21 -3.46 -2.78
N LEU A 155 5.55 -2.90 -3.79
CA LEU A 155 4.21 -2.35 -3.72
C LEU A 155 3.41 -2.76 -4.96
N GLN A 156 2.13 -3.06 -4.80
CA GLN A 156 1.25 -3.38 -5.92
C GLN A 156 0.77 -2.11 -6.62
N ALA A 157 0.87 -2.08 -7.96
CA ALA A 157 0.16 -1.09 -8.76
C ALA A 157 -1.32 -1.43 -8.87
N LEU A 158 -2.15 -0.40 -8.88
CA LEU A 158 -3.57 -0.49 -9.23
C LEU A 158 -3.89 0.55 -10.31
N CYS A 159 -4.90 0.25 -11.12
CA CYS A 159 -5.45 1.15 -12.11
C CYS A 159 -6.99 1.07 -12.11
N TYR A 160 -7.62 2.24 -12.00
CA TYR A 160 -9.08 2.37 -12.03
C TYR A 160 -9.51 3.17 -13.25
N ASP A 161 -10.48 2.66 -13.99
CA ASP A 161 -11.07 3.35 -15.13
C ASP A 161 -12.38 4.00 -14.72
N VAL A 162 -12.38 5.35 -14.62
CA VAL A 162 -13.56 6.13 -14.27
C VAL A 162 -14.66 6.05 -15.32
N SER A 163 -14.34 5.73 -16.58
CA SER A 163 -15.33 5.66 -17.66
C SER A 163 -16.18 4.39 -17.59
N THR A 164 -15.61 3.31 -17.08
CA THR A 164 -16.26 2.00 -16.93
C THR A 164 -16.62 1.67 -15.49
N ASP A 165 -16.22 2.52 -14.53
CA ASP A 165 -16.38 2.33 -13.08
C ASP A 165 -15.80 0.98 -12.61
N ALA A 166 -14.59 0.64 -13.09
CA ALA A 166 -13.99 -0.67 -12.87
C ALA A 166 -12.48 -0.60 -12.66
N MET A 167 -11.98 -1.59 -11.91
CA MET A 167 -10.55 -1.86 -11.85
C MET A 167 -10.09 -2.49 -13.16
N VAL A 168 -8.94 -2.06 -13.65
CA VAL A 168 -8.30 -2.61 -14.85
C VAL A 168 -6.89 -3.09 -14.51
N ASP A 169 -6.41 -4.09 -15.24
CA ASP A 169 -5.03 -4.58 -15.06
C ASP A 169 -4.02 -3.46 -15.35
N PRO A 170 -3.17 -3.10 -14.38
CA PRO A 170 -2.24 -1.98 -14.54
C PRO A 170 -1.16 -2.26 -15.59
N GLY A 171 -0.72 -3.51 -15.75
CA GLY A 171 0.25 -3.92 -16.77
C GLY A 171 -0.34 -3.75 -18.17
N HIS A 172 -1.58 -4.19 -18.38
CA HIS A 172 -2.29 -4.00 -19.63
C HIS A 172 -2.53 -2.51 -19.94
N ALA A 173 -2.98 -1.74 -18.96
CA ALA A 173 -3.20 -0.30 -19.10
C ALA A 173 -1.93 0.47 -19.49
N ILE A 174 -0.76 0.03 -19.02
CA ILE A 174 0.53 0.59 -19.38
C ILE A 174 0.96 0.15 -20.79
N ALA A 175 0.80 -1.14 -21.12
CA ALA A 175 1.23 -1.71 -22.38
C ALA A 175 0.46 -1.17 -23.59
N THR A 176 -0.83 -0.94 -23.44
CA THR A 176 -1.70 -0.45 -24.52
C THR A 176 -1.51 1.03 -24.84
N ASN A 177 -0.64 1.70 -24.11
CA ASN A 177 -0.33 3.13 -24.29
C ASN A 177 -1.59 4.04 -24.29
N GLY A 178 -2.68 3.54 -23.72
CA GLY A 178 -3.95 4.26 -23.56
C GLY A 178 -3.69 5.55 -22.79
N ASN A 179 -3.63 6.67 -23.50
CA ASN A 179 -3.57 8.00 -22.89
C ASN A 179 -4.98 8.43 -22.54
N SER A 180 -5.63 7.65 -21.67
CA SER A 180 -6.96 7.97 -21.22
C SER A 180 -6.85 8.76 -19.93
N ASP A 181 -7.31 10.01 -19.95
CA ASP A 181 -7.51 10.81 -18.73
C ASP A 181 -8.54 10.15 -17.78
N ALA A 182 -9.22 9.09 -18.26
CA ALA A 182 -10.10 8.28 -17.46
C ALA A 182 -9.36 7.25 -16.57
N LEU A 183 -8.08 6.98 -16.80
CA LEU A 183 -7.31 6.01 -16.02
C LEU A 183 -6.62 6.67 -14.83
N ILE A 184 -6.93 6.17 -13.64
CA ILE A 184 -6.30 6.58 -12.38
C ILE A 184 -5.31 5.49 -11.95
N HIS A 185 -4.00 5.78 -12.09
CA HIS A 185 -2.93 4.92 -11.60
C HIS A 185 -2.56 5.30 -10.17
N TYR A 186 -2.49 4.32 -9.29
CA TYR A 186 -2.11 4.51 -7.89
C TYR A 186 -1.47 3.24 -7.31
N ILE A 187 -0.98 3.34 -6.09
CA ILE A 187 -0.37 2.22 -5.37
C ILE A 187 -1.36 1.70 -4.33
N ASN A 188 -1.52 0.39 -4.30
CA ASN A 188 -2.24 -0.28 -3.23
C ASN A 188 -1.40 -0.25 -1.93
N ASN A 189 -2.05 -0.17 -0.79
CA ASN A 189 -1.39 -0.32 0.50
C ASN A 189 -1.41 -1.78 1.03
N ASN A 190 -1.66 -2.72 0.14
CA ASN A 190 -1.60 -4.18 0.31
C ASN A 190 -1.28 -4.83 -1.05
N PRO A 191 -0.22 -5.67 -1.17
CA PRO A 191 0.78 -5.96 -0.13
C PRO A 191 1.79 -4.83 0.05
N ILE A 192 2.53 -4.89 1.16
CA ILE A 192 3.74 -4.10 1.37
C ILE A 192 4.86 -5.02 1.83
N ILE A 193 5.96 -5.08 1.08
CA ILE A 193 7.15 -5.86 1.47
C ILE A 193 8.29 -4.86 1.59
N ALA A 194 8.84 -4.69 2.80
CA ALA A 194 9.78 -3.62 3.10
C ALA A 194 10.88 -4.04 4.09
N SER A 195 12.07 -3.51 3.90
CA SER A 195 13.05 -3.44 4.98
C SER A 195 12.59 -2.43 6.04
N ALA A 196 13.08 -2.59 7.26
CA ALA A 196 12.80 -1.61 8.32
C ALA A 196 13.30 -0.21 7.91
N ARG A 197 12.59 0.82 8.34
CA ARG A 197 12.94 2.23 8.13
C ARG A 197 13.01 2.68 6.66
N HIS A 198 12.33 1.97 5.75
CA HIS A 198 12.29 2.42 4.36
C HIS A 198 11.66 3.82 4.25
N PRO A 199 12.29 4.78 3.52
CA PRO A 199 11.88 6.19 3.52
C PRO A 199 10.41 6.43 3.11
N VAL A 200 9.89 5.65 2.15
CA VAL A 200 8.48 5.74 1.72
C VAL A 200 7.53 5.38 2.87
N ILE A 201 7.85 4.32 3.63
CA ILE A 201 7.01 3.86 4.75
C ILE A 201 7.05 4.87 5.89
N LEU A 202 8.24 5.41 6.21
CA LEU A 202 8.39 6.46 7.22
C LEU A 202 7.59 7.73 6.84
N ALA A 203 7.70 8.17 5.60
CA ALA A 203 6.96 9.34 5.11
C ALA A 203 5.45 9.13 5.12
N ALA A 204 4.97 7.94 4.75
CA ALA A 204 3.56 7.59 4.81
C ALA A 204 3.04 7.55 6.25
N LEU A 205 3.82 7.01 7.20
CA LEU A 205 3.48 6.99 8.62
C LEU A 205 3.39 8.41 9.21
N GLU A 206 4.39 9.24 8.93
CA GLU A 206 4.40 10.63 9.38
C GLU A 206 3.19 11.42 8.83
N ALA A 207 2.91 11.27 7.54
CA ALA A 207 1.76 11.93 6.91
C ALA A 207 0.43 11.45 7.49
N SER A 208 0.26 10.13 7.71
CA SER A 208 -0.95 9.58 8.36
C SER A 208 -1.12 10.11 9.78
N THR A 209 -0.04 10.13 10.56
CA THR A 209 -0.07 10.64 11.94
C THR A 209 -0.51 12.10 11.96
N ALA A 210 0.10 12.93 11.11
CA ALA A 210 -0.26 14.34 11.01
C ALA A 210 -1.71 14.56 10.55
N ALA A 211 -2.16 13.79 9.53
CA ALA A 211 -3.52 13.89 9.01
C ALA A 211 -4.58 13.49 10.04
N ILE A 212 -4.35 12.41 10.79
CA ILE A 212 -5.27 11.95 11.82
C ILE A 212 -5.37 12.96 12.97
N LEU A 213 -4.23 13.38 13.52
CA LEU A 213 -4.19 14.29 14.67
C LEU A 213 -4.60 15.72 14.30
N GLY A 214 -4.39 16.14 13.06
CA GLY A 214 -4.81 17.45 12.54
C GLY A 214 -6.22 17.48 12.00
N HIS A 215 -6.98 16.38 12.05
CA HIS A 215 -8.33 16.32 11.46
C HIS A 215 -9.31 17.21 12.24
N PRO A 216 -9.95 18.18 11.57
CA PRO A 216 -10.78 19.19 12.27
C PRO A 216 -12.15 18.65 12.72
N GLY A 217 -12.42 17.37 12.51
CA GLY A 217 -13.75 16.77 12.64
C GLY A 217 -14.51 16.74 11.31
N GLY A 218 -15.58 15.97 11.24
CA GLY A 218 -16.38 15.78 10.03
C GLY A 218 -16.04 14.49 9.27
N PRO A 219 -16.42 14.36 7.99
CA PRO A 219 -16.21 13.15 7.22
C PRO A 219 -14.72 12.81 7.05
N ILE A 220 -14.39 11.55 7.24
CA ILE A 220 -13.04 11.01 7.15
C ILE A 220 -12.85 10.35 5.79
N ASP A 221 -11.83 10.77 5.06
CA ASP A 221 -11.36 10.07 3.87
C ASP A 221 -10.26 9.08 4.25
N ILE A 222 -10.67 7.81 4.47
CA ILE A 222 -9.77 6.72 4.84
C ILE A 222 -8.64 6.58 3.83
N GLN A 223 -8.96 6.67 2.54
CA GLN A 223 -7.98 6.45 1.47
C GLN A 223 -6.84 7.46 1.50
N SER A 224 -7.17 8.72 1.69
CA SER A 224 -6.17 9.80 1.72
C SER A 224 -5.44 9.90 3.05
N MET A 225 -6.08 9.51 4.17
CA MET A 225 -5.47 9.66 5.51
C MET A 225 -4.53 8.50 5.85
N THR A 226 -4.95 7.26 5.61
CA THR A 226 -4.21 6.06 6.03
C THR A 226 -3.99 5.05 4.91
N GLY A 227 -4.84 5.08 3.91
CA GLY A 227 -4.93 4.06 2.87
C GLY A 227 -4.03 4.30 1.65
N PRO A 228 -4.44 3.75 0.50
CA PRO A 228 -3.68 3.78 -0.75
C PRO A 228 -3.29 5.18 -1.23
N GLY A 229 -4.14 6.18 -1.00
CA GLY A 229 -3.88 7.55 -1.39
C GLY A 229 -2.66 8.14 -0.68
N ASN A 230 -2.55 7.94 0.64
CA ASN A 230 -1.41 8.37 1.43
C ASN A 230 -0.11 7.71 0.95
N LEU A 231 -0.11 6.38 0.80
CA LEU A 231 1.09 5.64 0.35
C LEU A 231 1.51 6.05 -1.08
N THR A 232 0.52 6.29 -1.95
CA THR A 232 0.74 6.78 -3.32
C THR A 232 1.46 8.14 -3.33
N VAL A 233 1.03 9.07 -2.49
CA VAL A 233 1.68 10.39 -2.34
C VAL A 233 3.10 10.23 -1.81
N ALA A 234 3.30 9.41 -0.77
CA ALA A 234 4.61 9.18 -0.19
C ALA A 234 5.61 8.60 -1.21
N LEU A 235 5.18 7.60 -2.00
CA LEU A 235 6.00 7.05 -3.08
C LEU A 235 6.33 8.08 -4.15
N ALA A 236 5.32 8.85 -4.61
CA ALA A 236 5.52 9.83 -5.67
C ALA A 236 6.55 10.90 -5.25
N ARG A 237 6.44 11.42 -4.04
CA ARG A 237 7.40 12.39 -3.48
C ARG A 237 8.81 11.81 -3.36
N TYR A 238 8.92 10.60 -2.83
CA TYR A 238 10.20 9.90 -2.70
C TYR A 238 10.85 9.70 -4.06
N ALA A 239 10.13 9.08 -5.00
CA ALA A 239 10.66 8.81 -6.34
C ALA A 239 11.11 10.09 -7.06
N ARG A 240 10.32 11.16 -6.98
CA ARG A 240 10.67 12.46 -7.55
C ARG A 240 11.92 13.06 -6.92
N SER A 241 12.08 12.93 -5.61
CA SER A 241 13.30 13.36 -4.91
C SER A 241 14.54 12.59 -5.38
N GLN A 242 14.42 11.24 -5.50
CA GLN A 242 15.53 10.42 -6.00
C GLN A 242 15.91 10.80 -7.44
N GLU A 243 14.93 11.01 -8.32
CA GLU A 243 15.17 11.42 -9.71
C GLU A 243 15.90 12.77 -9.80
N ARG A 244 15.51 13.76 -8.99
CA ARG A 244 16.19 15.07 -8.94
C ARG A 244 17.64 14.98 -8.47
N LEU A 245 17.94 14.03 -7.59
CA LEU A 245 19.29 13.78 -7.09
C LEU A 245 20.12 12.89 -8.03
N GLY A 246 19.51 12.33 -9.08
CA GLY A 246 20.14 11.35 -9.95
C GLY A 246 20.42 10.01 -9.27
N TRP A 247 19.66 9.68 -8.22
CA TRP A 247 19.81 8.45 -7.46
C TRP A 247 18.85 7.35 -7.98
N SER A 248 19.22 6.10 -7.70
CA SER A 248 18.34 4.98 -7.99
C SER A 248 17.14 4.96 -7.04
N ILE A 249 16.00 4.54 -7.55
CA ILE A 249 14.78 4.32 -6.76
C ILE A 249 14.78 2.86 -6.33
N ASP A 250 14.87 2.60 -5.02
CA ASP A 250 14.92 1.27 -4.42
C ASP A 250 13.51 0.70 -4.16
N VAL A 251 12.67 0.81 -5.18
CA VAL A 251 11.28 0.34 -5.18
C VAL A 251 11.06 -0.56 -6.39
N GLU A 252 10.30 -1.62 -6.22
CA GLU A 252 9.73 -2.45 -7.28
C GLU A 252 8.21 -2.37 -7.23
N ILE A 253 7.60 -2.11 -8.39
CA ILE A 253 6.15 -2.02 -8.51
C ILE A 253 5.61 -3.29 -9.15
N LEU A 254 4.81 -4.05 -8.38
CA LEU A 254 4.24 -5.32 -8.76
C LEU A 254 2.96 -5.09 -9.59
N CYS A 255 2.97 -5.51 -10.85
CA CYS A 255 1.78 -5.47 -11.72
C CYS A 255 1.01 -6.79 -11.74
N ALA A 256 1.63 -7.89 -11.32
CA ALA A 256 1.06 -9.24 -11.40
C ALA A 256 0.84 -9.85 -10.00
N TRP A 257 0.46 -9.03 -9.02
CA TRP A 257 0.22 -9.50 -7.65
C TRP A 257 -0.82 -10.60 -7.58
N ASP A 258 -1.86 -10.55 -8.40
CA ASP A 258 -2.94 -11.53 -8.42
C ASP A 258 -2.47 -12.96 -8.78
N SER A 259 -1.27 -13.11 -9.34
CA SER A 259 -0.64 -14.42 -9.52
C SER A 259 -0.08 -15.02 -8.23
N ILE A 260 0.15 -14.19 -7.22
CA ILE A 260 0.72 -14.57 -5.90
C ILE A 260 -0.38 -14.72 -4.87
N ALA A 261 -1.26 -13.73 -4.77
CA ALA A 261 -2.41 -13.78 -3.88
C ALA A 261 -3.59 -13.01 -4.45
N LEU A 262 -4.78 -13.47 -4.12
CA LEU A 262 -6.04 -12.86 -4.55
C LEU A 262 -6.79 -12.33 -3.34
N SER A 263 -7.25 -11.07 -3.41
CA SER A 263 -8.25 -10.58 -2.49
C SER A 263 -9.57 -11.30 -2.76
N ARG A 264 -9.99 -12.14 -1.81
CA ARG A 264 -11.13 -13.05 -2.00
C ARG A 264 -12.46 -12.31 -1.98
N TRP A 265 -13.33 -12.61 -2.95
CA TRP A 265 -14.70 -12.12 -3.05
C TRP A 265 -15.64 -13.27 -3.44
N PRO A 266 -16.86 -13.34 -2.85
CA PRO A 266 -17.37 -12.57 -1.70
C PRO A 266 -16.83 -13.10 -0.37
N LEU A 267 -16.79 -12.22 0.67
CA LEU A 267 -16.52 -12.59 2.06
C LEU A 267 -17.64 -12.09 2.98
N SER A 268 -17.93 -12.83 4.04
CA SER A 268 -19.08 -12.58 4.92
C SER A 268 -19.08 -11.18 5.55
N TYR A 269 -17.92 -10.70 6.01
CA TYR A 269 -17.79 -9.39 6.66
C TYR A 269 -17.99 -8.21 5.71
N ARG A 270 -17.88 -8.42 4.39
CA ARG A 270 -17.99 -7.35 3.40
C ARG A 270 -19.43 -6.84 3.19
N THR A 271 -20.41 -7.50 3.82
CA THR A 271 -21.82 -7.12 3.75
C THR A 271 -22.27 -6.21 4.90
N ASP A 272 -21.38 -5.91 5.86
CA ASP A 272 -21.68 -5.08 7.02
C ASP A 272 -20.69 -3.90 7.18
N GLU A 273 -20.80 -3.17 8.28
CA GLU A 273 -20.00 -1.96 8.56
C GLU A 273 -18.51 -2.21 8.74
N ARG A 274 -18.05 -3.45 8.85
CA ARG A 274 -16.62 -3.81 8.83
C ARG A 274 -16.01 -3.56 7.44
N ASN A 275 -16.85 -3.56 6.40
CA ASN A 275 -16.47 -3.06 5.10
C ASN A 275 -16.50 -1.52 5.11
N TRP A 276 -15.35 -0.88 5.06
CA TRP A 276 -15.24 0.58 5.13
C TRP A 276 -16.06 1.31 4.05
N ARG A 277 -16.38 0.67 2.93
CA ARG A 277 -17.25 1.24 1.88
C ARG A 277 -18.71 1.35 2.31
N LEU A 278 -19.13 0.55 3.30
CA LEU A 278 -20.48 0.57 3.87
C LEU A 278 -20.55 1.32 5.20
N TRP A 279 -19.39 1.73 5.73
CA TRP A 279 -19.30 2.43 6.99
C TRP A 279 -20.03 3.78 6.92
N ARG A 280 -21.05 3.93 7.76
CA ARG A 280 -21.80 5.17 7.91
C ARG A 280 -21.10 6.04 8.96
N GLN A 281 -20.43 7.08 8.50
CA GLN A 281 -19.88 8.09 9.39
C GLN A 281 -21.05 8.84 10.03
N ASN A 282 -21.20 8.74 11.34
CA ASN A 282 -22.20 9.53 12.04
C ASN A 282 -21.83 11.00 11.88
N ALA A 283 -22.75 11.78 11.27
CA ALA A 283 -22.60 13.21 11.04
C ALA A 283 -22.66 13.99 12.35
#